data_4141295adc0a7f6a126fc1545f6f04e3
#
_entry.id   4141295adc0a7f6a126fc1545f6f04e3
#
_cell.length_a   1.000
_cell.length_b   1.000
_cell.length_c   1.000
_cell.angle_alpha   90.00
_cell.angle_beta   90.00
_cell.angle_gamma   90.00
#
_symmetry.space_group_name_H-M   'P 1'
#
loop_
_entity.id
_entity.type
_entity.pdbx_description
1 polymer ?
#
loop_
_entity_poly.entity_id
_entity_poly.type
_entity_poly.pdbx_seq_one_letter_code
_entity_poly.pdbx_strand_id
1 'polypeptide(L)'
;MESVNVENPLAGKVVLVTGAARRIGRGIALRLASEGARVAIHYHNSEADARRTAADCGGAELFRANLESVAEIARLFEQLQQRMGRLDALVNNAARFTRVAPLAINEQDWDFIHSVNLKAVFFCCQHAARLMRQTGGGRIVNISSLGGLRPWAEHAHYCASKAGVIMLTRALANAFAPEITVNSVAPGVIPFEDIDERGLRLIDRTPARRGGTPDEIAGAVVYFLKASNFVTGQILAVDGGLSQK
;
A
#
# COMPACT_ATOMS: atom_id res chain seq x y z
N MET A 1 6.53 -35.72 19.52
CA MET A 1 6.89 -34.43 18.94
C MET A 1 5.63 -33.57 19.07
N GLU A 2 5.58 -32.70 20.06
CA GLU A 2 4.49 -31.73 20.19
C GLU A 2 4.57 -30.78 19.01
N SER A 3 3.48 -30.70 18.24
CA SER A 3 3.34 -29.69 17.19
C SER A 3 3.33 -28.32 17.86
N VAL A 4 4.42 -27.56 17.69
CA VAL A 4 4.46 -26.16 18.06
C VAL A 4 3.37 -25.48 17.22
N ASN A 5 2.26 -25.16 17.85
CA ASN A 5 1.17 -24.40 17.24
C ASN A 5 1.70 -22.97 17.06
N VAL A 6 2.33 -22.71 15.92
CA VAL A 6 2.80 -21.36 15.58
C VAL A 6 1.55 -20.54 15.28
N GLU A 7 1.03 -19.86 16.32
CA GLU A 7 -0.06 -18.91 16.14
C GLU A 7 0.31 -17.95 15.00
N ASN A 8 -0.53 -17.90 13.96
CA ASN A 8 -0.33 -16.94 12.87
C ASN A 8 -0.62 -15.53 13.38
N PRO A 9 0.37 -14.62 13.46
CA PRO A 9 0.20 -13.29 14.06
C PRO A 9 -0.85 -12.42 13.38
N LEU A 10 -1.30 -12.78 12.16
CA LEU A 10 -2.34 -12.05 11.42
C LEU A 10 -3.74 -12.67 11.59
N ALA A 11 -3.88 -13.84 12.23
CA ALA A 11 -5.17 -14.47 12.42
C ALA A 11 -6.13 -13.54 13.19
N GLY A 12 -7.30 -13.27 12.60
CA GLY A 12 -8.33 -12.38 13.15
C GLY A 12 -8.00 -10.89 13.18
N LYS A 13 -6.80 -10.47 12.77
CA LYS A 13 -6.41 -9.04 12.69
C LYS A 13 -7.16 -8.33 11.58
N VAL A 14 -7.66 -7.14 11.87
CA VAL A 14 -8.35 -6.28 10.89
C VAL A 14 -7.33 -5.46 10.12
N VAL A 15 -7.28 -5.66 8.80
CA VAL A 15 -6.33 -4.98 7.90
C VAL A 15 -7.08 -4.23 6.81
N LEU A 16 -6.95 -2.90 6.78
CA LEU A 16 -7.45 -2.07 5.68
C LEU A 16 -6.41 -2.01 4.56
N VAL A 17 -6.81 -2.34 3.33
CA VAL A 17 -5.98 -2.18 2.13
C VAL A 17 -6.64 -1.17 1.20
N THR A 18 -5.99 -0.02 0.96
CA THR A 18 -6.53 0.98 0.04
C THR A 18 -6.27 0.59 -1.43
N GLY A 19 -7.26 0.81 -2.32
CA GLY A 19 -7.15 0.43 -3.73
C GLY A 19 -7.00 -1.08 -3.94
N ALA A 20 -7.70 -1.88 -3.13
CA ALA A 20 -7.53 -3.34 -3.11
C ALA A 20 -8.36 -4.10 -4.16
N ALA A 21 -9.12 -3.40 -5.02
CA ALA A 21 -10.01 -4.04 -5.98
C ALA A 21 -9.26 -4.87 -7.05
N ARG A 22 -8.04 -4.50 -7.43
CA ARG A 22 -7.29 -5.11 -8.54
C ARG A 22 -5.77 -4.96 -8.38
N ARG A 23 -5.00 -5.60 -9.26
CA ARG A 23 -3.53 -5.49 -9.40
C ARG A 23 -2.80 -5.80 -8.06
N ILE A 24 -1.82 -4.98 -7.68
CA ILE A 24 -1.03 -5.17 -6.44
C ILE A 24 -1.94 -5.22 -5.21
N GLY A 25 -2.91 -4.29 -5.11
CA GLY A 25 -3.82 -4.23 -3.96
C GLY A 25 -4.65 -5.50 -3.79
N ARG A 26 -5.12 -6.10 -4.90
CA ARG A 26 -5.79 -7.40 -4.87
C ARG A 26 -4.85 -8.51 -4.40
N GLY A 27 -3.62 -8.56 -4.91
CA GLY A 27 -2.63 -9.55 -4.47
C GLY A 27 -2.34 -9.45 -2.97
N ILE A 28 -2.21 -8.22 -2.46
CA ILE A 28 -2.04 -7.98 -1.02
C ILE A 28 -3.26 -8.47 -0.23
N ALA A 29 -4.48 -8.14 -0.67
CA ALA A 29 -5.71 -8.54 0.00
C ALA A 29 -5.86 -10.08 0.09
N LEU A 30 -5.64 -10.78 -1.03
CA LEU A 30 -5.67 -12.25 -1.10
C LEU A 30 -4.65 -12.89 -0.17
N ARG A 31 -3.41 -12.39 -0.18
CA ARG A 31 -2.36 -12.92 0.69
C ARG A 31 -2.69 -12.71 2.16
N LEU A 32 -3.18 -11.53 2.54
CA LEU A 32 -3.59 -11.25 3.92
C LEU A 32 -4.76 -12.15 4.37
N ALA A 33 -5.74 -12.39 3.51
CA ALA A 33 -6.83 -13.31 3.79
C ALA A 33 -6.33 -14.75 3.99
N SER A 34 -5.39 -15.22 3.15
CA SER A 34 -4.77 -16.55 3.31
C SER A 34 -3.95 -16.69 4.60
N GLU A 35 -3.47 -15.56 5.15
CA GLU A 35 -2.80 -15.47 6.46
C GLU A 35 -3.81 -15.35 7.62
N GLY A 36 -5.10 -15.49 7.36
CA GLY A 36 -6.16 -15.44 8.37
C GLY A 36 -6.60 -14.04 8.82
N ALA A 37 -6.15 -12.99 8.15
CA ALA A 37 -6.59 -11.63 8.47
C ALA A 37 -8.03 -11.37 8.02
N ARG A 38 -8.77 -10.55 8.77
CA ARG A 38 -10.04 -9.95 8.37
C ARG A 38 -9.76 -8.73 7.50
N VAL A 39 -9.88 -8.88 6.18
CA VAL A 39 -9.51 -7.82 5.24
C VAL A 39 -10.65 -6.84 5.02
N ALA A 40 -10.35 -5.53 5.13
CA ALA A 40 -11.19 -4.43 4.70
C ALA A 40 -10.68 -3.95 3.32
N ILE A 41 -11.49 -4.10 2.29
CA ILE A 41 -11.16 -3.74 0.91
C ILE A 41 -11.69 -2.34 0.61
N HIS A 42 -10.79 -1.36 0.46
CA HIS A 42 -11.19 -0.06 -0.03
C HIS A 42 -11.11 -0.01 -1.56
N TYR A 43 -12.12 0.62 -2.17
CA TYR A 43 -12.19 0.93 -3.60
C TYR A 43 -12.85 2.31 -3.82
N HIS A 44 -12.68 2.89 -5.03
CA HIS A 44 -13.39 4.11 -5.44
C HIS A 44 -14.43 3.81 -6.53
N ASN A 45 -13.98 3.47 -7.76
CA ASN A 45 -14.86 3.27 -8.92
C ASN A 45 -14.96 1.81 -9.38
N SER A 46 -14.06 0.93 -8.94
CA SER A 46 -13.97 -0.47 -9.43
C SER A 46 -14.79 -1.42 -8.55
N GLU A 47 -16.11 -1.19 -8.43
CA GLU A 47 -16.97 -1.97 -7.53
C GLU A 47 -17.05 -3.45 -7.92
N ALA A 48 -17.21 -3.75 -9.20
CA ALA A 48 -17.29 -5.15 -9.67
C ALA A 48 -16.01 -5.94 -9.34
N ASP A 49 -14.83 -5.31 -9.53
CA ASP A 49 -13.55 -5.91 -9.17
C ASP A 49 -13.39 -6.06 -7.64
N ALA A 50 -13.86 -5.06 -6.88
CA ALA A 50 -13.82 -5.11 -5.41
C ALA A 50 -14.69 -6.26 -4.88
N ARG A 51 -15.89 -6.47 -5.44
CA ARG A 51 -16.78 -7.59 -5.07
C ARG A 51 -16.14 -8.95 -5.39
N ARG A 52 -15.50 -9.10 -6.54
CA ARG A 52 -14.76 -10.33 -6.89
C ARG A 52 -13.61 -10.57 -5.90
N THR A 53 -12.81 -9.55 -5.64
CA THR A 53 -11.70 -9.67 -4.69
C THR A 53 -12.20 -10.00 -3.28
N ALA A 54 -13.31 -9.42 -2.84
CA ALA A 54 -13.91 -9.73 -1.54
C ALA A 54 -14.38 -11.19 -1.45
N ALA A 55 -15.02 -11.71 -2.49
CA ALA A 55 -15.42 -13.11 -2.56
C ALA A 55 -14.20 -14.05 -2.49
N ASP A 56 -13.14 -13.76 -3.27
CA ASP A 56 -11.90 -14.53 -3.29
C ASP A 56 -11.12 -14.45 -1.94
N CYS A 57 -11.37 -13.41 -1.15
CA CYS A 57 -10.85 -13.28 0.24
C CYS A 57 -11.76 -13.93 1.30
N GLY A 58 -12.72 -14.78 0.91
CA GLY A 58 -13.63 -15.44 1.85
C GLY A 58 -14.72 -14.53 2.43
N GLY A 59 -15.12 -13.46 1.72
CA GLY A 59 -16.17 -12.53 2.14
C GLY A 59 -15.66 -11.28 2.85
N ALA A 60 -14.56 -10.70 2.38
CA ALA A 60 -14.01 -9.47 2.95
C ALA A 60 -14.99 -8.28 2.85
N GLU A 61 -14.90 -7.37 3.82
CA GLU A 61 -15.74 -6.17 3.91
C GLU A 61 -15.32 -5.11 2.89
N LEU A 62 -16.32 -4.49 2.24
CA LEU A 62 -16.12 -3.48 1.19
C LEU A 62 -16.35 -2.07 1.72
N PHE A 63 -15.43 -1.15 1.39
CA PHE A 63 -15.50 0.25 1.76
C PHE A 63 -15.25 1.13 0.53
N ARG A 64 -16.24 1.93 0.17
CA ARG A 64 -16.12 2.89 -0.94
C ARG A 64 -15.77 4.27 -0.41
N ALA A 65 -14.75 4.91 -0.98
CA ALA A 65 -14.40 6.31 -0.72
C ALA A 65 -13.60 6.92 -1.87
N ASN A 66 -13.71 8.23 -2.08
CA ASN A 66 -12.77 8.99 -2.90
C ASN A 66 -11.65 9.54 -2.01
N LEU A 67 -10.45 9.00 -2.14
CA LEU A 67 -9.30 9.40 -1.32
C LEU A 67 -8.76 10.82 -1.62
N GLU A 68 -9.23 11.51 -2.66
CA GLU A 68 -8.93 12.93 -2.86
C GLU A 68 -9.57 13.80 -1.78
N SER A 69 -10.70 13.35 -1.25
CA SER A 69 -11.50 14.03 -0.23
C SER A 69 -11.11 13.59 1.17
N VAL A 70 -10.54 14.49 1.94
CA VAL A 70 -10.21 14.24 3.37
C VAL A 70 -11.47 13.90 4.18
N ALA A 71 -12.62 14.50 3.83
CA ALA A 71 -13.88 14.19 4.49
C ALA A 71 -14.36 12.76 4.19
N GLU A 72 -14.11 12.25 2.97
CA GLU A 72 -14.45 10.84 2.66
C GLU A 72 -13.47 9.87 3.30
N ILE A 73 -12.19 10.24 3.45
CA ILE A 73 -11.25 9.46 4.24
C ILE A 73 -11.73 9.35 5.69
N ALA A 74 -12.14 10.46 6.31
CA ALA A 74 -12.67 10.41 7.69
C ALA A 74 -13.86 9.45 7.79
N ARG A 75 -14.86 9.58 6.89
CA ARG A 75 -16.01 8.68 6.84
C ARG A 75 -15.65 7.20 6.61
N LEU A 76 -14.64 6.93 5.79
CA LEU A 76 -14.12 5.56 5.59
C LEU A 76 -13.68 4.94 6.92
N PHE A 77 -12.91 5.66 7.72
CA PHE A 77 -12.42 5.16 9.01
C PHE A 77 -13.52 5.08 10.08
N GLU A 78 -14.51 5.98 10.07
CA GLU A 78 -15.71 5.89 10.90
C GLU A 78 -16.53 4.63 10.57
N GLN A 79 -16.79 4.36 9.29
CA GLN A 79 -17.48 3.15 8.85
C GLN A 79 -16.70 1.88 9.21
N LEU A 80 -15.37 1.91 9.06
CA LEU A 80 -14.51 0.80 9.43
C LEU A 80 -14.63 0.49 10.93
N GLN A 81 -14.57 1.52 11.78
CA GLN A 81 -14.76 1.37 13.22
C GLN A 81 -16.14 0.80 13.56
N GLN A 82 -17.21 1.30 12.92
CA GLN A 82 -18.56 0.84 13.16
C GLN A 82 -18.79 -0.62 12.74
N ARG A 83 -18.25 -1.04 11.59
CA ARG A 83 -18.51 -2.36 11.00
C ARG A 83 -17.52 -3.45 11.46
N MET A 84 -16.27 -3.08 11.71
CA MET A 84 -15.22 -4.05 12.06
C MET A 84 -14.75 -3.94 13.52
N GLY A 85 -15.06 -2.84 14.21
CA GLY A 85 -14.81 -2.64 15.65
C GLY A 85 -13.37 -2.27 16.02
N ARG A 86 -12.39 -2.50 15.12
CA ARG A 86 -10.97 -2.24 15.34
C ARG A 86 -10.21 -2.09 14.03
N LEU A 87 -8.98 -1.58 14.12
CA LEU A 87 -8.01 -1.61 13.03
C LEU A 87 -6.64 -2.00 13.60
N ASP A 88 -6.07 -3.10 13.13
CA ASP A 88 -4.75 -3.59 13.54
C ASP A 88 -3.64 -3.20 12.54
N ALA A 89 -4.00 -3.10 11.24
CA ALA A 89 -3.04 -2.68 10.23
C ALA A 89 -3.69 -1.88 9.09
N LEU A 90 -2.88 -0.99 8.49
CA LEU A 90 -3.21 -0.24 7.28
C LEU A 90 -2.18 -0.50 6.20
N VAL A 91 -2.63 -0.80 4.98
CA VAL A 91 -1.78 -0.83 3.79
C VAL A 91 -2.24 0.27 2.83
N ASN A 92 -1.46 1.34 2.72
CA ASN A 92 -1.69 2.41 1.75
C ASN A 92 -1.15 1.98 0.38
N ASN A 93 -2.02 1.40 -0.45
CA ASN A 93 -1.67 0.93 -1.78
C ASN A 93 -2.31 1.78 -2.90
N ALA A 94 -3.45 2.43 -2.66
CA ALA A 94 -4.09 3.25 -3.69
C ALA A 94 -3.13 4.29 -4.27
N ALA A 95 -3.04 4.35 -5.58
CA ALA A 95 -2.16 5.28 -6.27
C ALA A 95 -2.67 5.58 -7.69
N ARG A 96 -2.22 6.72 -8.22
CA ARG A 96 -2.33 7.14 -9.61
C ARG A 96 -0.95 7.17 -10.25
N PHE A 97 -0.93 6.89 -11.53
CA PHE A 97 0.29 6.90 -12.32
C PHE A 97 -0.01 7.52 -13.68
N THR A 98 0.68 8.59 -14.02
CA THR A 98 0.60 9.25 -15.32
C THR A 98 1.99 9.58 -15.83
N ARG A 99 2.08 9.72 -17.13
CA ARG A 99 3.29 10.11 -17.84
C ARG A 99 3.05 11.42 -18.55
N VAL A 100 3.79 12.44 -18.14
CA VAL A 100 3.72 13.79 -18.72
C VAL A 100 5.14 14.37 -18.77
N ALA A 101 5.51 14.95 -19.90
CA ALA A 101 6.81 15.64 -20.02
C ALA A 101 6.88 16.79 -19.01
N PRO A 102 8.01 17.02 -18.31
CA PRO A 102 8.08 18.01 -17.23
C PRO A 102 7.62 19.42 -17.59
N LEU A 103 7.91 19.88 -18.81
CA LEU A 103 7.48 21.20 -19.29
C LEU A 103 5.99 21.29 -19.66
N ALA A 104 5.29 20.16 -19.74
CA ALA A 104 3.87 20.07 -20.03
C ALA A 104 3.01 19.79 -18.79
N ILE A 105 3.62 19.49 -17.64
CA ILE A 105 2.89 19.28 -16.39
C ILE A 105 2.23 20.59 -15.97
N ASN A 106 0.91 20.58 -15.85
CA ASN A 106 0.13 21.68 -15.28
C ASN A 106 -0.27 21.39 -13.82
N GLU A 107 -0.92 22.36 -13.17
CA GLU A 107 -1.37 22.24 -11.78
C GLU A 107 -2.35 21.06 -11.59
N GLN A 108 -3.25 20.82 -12.55
CA GLN A 108 -4.21 19.71 -12.48
C GLN A 108 -3.51 18.34 -12.54
N ASP A 109 -2.49 18.19 -13.40
CA ASP A 109 -1.69 16.96 -13.47
C ASP A 109 -0.96 16.71 -12.14
N TRP A 110 -0.41 17.78 -11.57
CA TRP A 110 0.26 17.73 -10.28
C TRP A 110 -0.69 17.31 -9.15
N ASP A 111 -1.81 17.99 -9.03
CA ASP A 111 -2.81 17.74 -8.00
C ASP A 111 -3.47 16.36 -8.15
N PHE A 112 -3.72 15.94 -9.39
CA PHE A 112 -4.24 14.60 -9.68
C PHE A 112 -3.37 13.51 -9.06
N ILE A 113 -2.05 13.60 -9.17
CA ILE A 113 -1.12 12.63 -8.58
C ILE A 113 -1.01 12.83 -7.08
N HIS A 114 -0.76 14.04 -6.60
CA HIS A 114 -0.42 14.29 -5.20
C HIS A 114 -1.60 14.11 -4.25
N SER A 115 -2.83 14.37 -4.71
CA SER A 115 -4.04 14.20 -3.92
C SER A 115 -4.21 12.75 -3.41
N VAL A 116 -3.93 11.75 -4.26
CA VAL A 116 -4.06 10.34 -3.90
C VAL A 116 -2.74 9.75 -3.40
N ASN A 117 -1.62 10.03 -4.10
CA ASN A 117 -0.36 9.35 -3.82
C ASN A 117 0.33 9.82 -2.55
N LEU A 118 0.08 11.06 -2.09
CA LEU A 118 0.77 11.63 -0.94
C LEU A 118 -0.21 12.18 0.11
N LYS A 119 -1.11 13.12 -0.26
CA LYS A 119 -2.05 13.72 0.68
C LYS A 119 -2.94 12.67 1.34
N ALA A 120 -3.56 11.78 0.55
CA ALA A 120 -4.41 10.71 1.08
C ALA A 120 -3.64 9.75 1.99
N VAL A 121 -2.39 9.39 1.65
CA VAL A 121 -1.54 8.54 2.48
C VAL A 121 -1.36 9.13 3.88
N PHE A 122 -1.08 10.44 3.96
CA PHE A 122 -0.95 11.11 5.25
C PHE A 122 -2.24 11.02 6.07
N PHE A 123 -3.39 11.38 5.50
CA PHE A 123 -4.65 11.39 6.25
C PHE A 123 -5.13 9.97 6.60
N CYS A 124 -4.91 8.98 5.72
CA CYS A 124 -5.16 7.58 6.07
C CYS A 124 -4.30 7.12 7.25
N CYS A 125 -2.99 7.44 7.25
CA CYS A 125 -2.11 7.14 8.38
C CYS A 125 -2.58 7.83 9.68
N GLN A 126 -3.01 9.10 9.59
CA GLN A 126 -3.49 9.86 10.75
C GLN A 126 -4.75 9.23 11.37
N HIS A 127 -5.77 8.90 10.55
CA HIS A 127 -6.99 8.26 11.02
C HIS A 127 -6.73 6.85 11.54
N ALA A 128 -5.89 6.06 10.84
CA ALA A 128 -5.50 4.73 11.28
C ALA A 128 -4.81 4.77 12.65
N ALA A 129 -3.86 5.69 12.84
CA ALA A 129 -3.14 5.81 14.11
C ALA A 129 -4.06 6.15 15.28
N ARG A 130 -5.10 6.97 15.06
CA ARG A 130 -6.12 7.26 16.09
C ARG A 130 -6.88 6.00 16.51
N LEU A 131 -7.27 5.15 15.57
CA LEU A 131 -7.98 3.89 15.87
C LEU A 131 -7.05 2.86 16.52
N MET A 132 -5.83 2.69 15.98
CA MET A 132 -4.85 1.74 16.48
C MET A 132 -4.45 2.02 17.93
N ARG A 133 -4.30 3.29 18.32
CA ARG A 133 -4.00 3.66 19.71
C ARG A 133 -5.07 3.24 20.70
N GLN A 134 -6.33 3.16 20.29
CA GLN A 134 -7.43 2.70 21.14
C GLN A 134 -7.35 1.20 21.45
N THR A 135 -6.61 0.44 20.65
CA THR A 135 -6.50 -1.03 20.77
C THR A 135 -5.07 -1.51 21.05
N GLY A 136 -4.20 -0.60 21.55
CA GLY A 136 -2.85 -0.94 21.99
C GLY A 136 -1.76 -0.85 20.90
N GLY A 137 -2.06 -0.26 19.74
CA GLY A 137 -1.09 -0.04 18.66
C GLY A 137 -1.42 -0.75 17.37
N GLY A 138 -0.50 -0.71 16.40
CA GLY A 138 -0.75 -1.28 15.08
C GLY A 138 0.43 -1.23 14.12
N ARG A 139 0.16 -1.54 12.84
CA ARG A 139 1.15 -1.59 11.75
C ARG A 139 0.67 -0.79 10.55
N ILE A 140 1.52 0.05 10.00
CA ILE A 140 1.24 0.78 8.75
C ILE A 140 2.30 0.39 7.72
N VAL A 141 1.86 0.00 6.53
CA VAL A 141 2.73 -0.25 5.37
C VAL A 141 2.30 0.65 4.22
N ASN A 142 3.20 1.51 3.76
CA ASN A 142 2.98 2.37 2.62
C ASN A 142 3.58 1.76 1.35
N ILE A 143 2.83 1.66 0.27
CA ILE A 143 3.35 1.25 -1.02
C ILE A 143 3.92 2.49 -1.73
N SER A 144 5.24 2.65 -1.64
CA SER A 144 5.96 3.67 -2.40
C SER A 144 6.21 3.22 -3.85
N SER A 145 7.40 3.32 -4.37
CA SER A 145 7.76 2.86 -5.72
C SER A 145 9.27 2.95 -5.92
N LEU A 146 9.81 2.18 -6.86
CA LEU A 146 11.13 2.44 -7.45
C LEU A 146 11.27 3.89 -7.93
N GLY A 147 10.18 4.51 -8.46
CA GLY A 147 10.17 5.92 -8.86
C GLY A 147 10.33 6.92 -7.71
N GLY A 148 10.18 6.49 -6.45
CA GLY A 148 10.53 7.29 -5.27
C GLY A 148 12.00 7.15 -4.85
N LEU A 149 12.72 6.15 -5.38
CA LEU A 149 14.13 5.87 -5.14
C LEU A 149 15.02 6.30 -6.31
N ARG A 150 14.49 6.25 -7.54
CA ARG A 150 15.21 6.58 -8.78
C ARG A 150 14.40 7.53 -9.65
N PRO A 151 15.03 8.51 -10.29
CA PRO A 151 14.31 9.49 -11.10
C PRO A 151 13.87 8.90 -12.46
N TRP A 152 12.66 9.28 -12.89
CA TRP A 152 12.12 9.03 -14.22
C TRP A 152 11.73 10.34 -14.87
N ALA A 153 12.40 10.71 -15.98
CA ALA A 153 12.31 12.02 -16.57
C ALA A 153 10.87 12.46 -16.91
N GLU A 154 10.02 11.54 -17.41
CA GLU A 154 8.64 11.86 -17.81
C GLU A 154 7.59 11.57 -16.72
N HIS A 155 8.04 11.36 -15.49
CA HIS A 155 7.19 11.04 -14.34
C HIS A 155 7.56 11.90 -13.11
N ALA A 156 8.04 13.14 -13.33
CA ALA A 156 8.58 13.99 -12.26
C ALA A 156 7.60 14.17 -11.09
N HIS A 157 6.31 14.47 -11.37
CA HIS A 157 5.25 14.61 -10.37
C HIS A 157 4.96 13.29 -9.61
N TYR A 158 4.98 12.16 -10.32
CA TYR A 158 4.83 10.84 -9.70
C TYR A 158 6.04 10.50 -8.80
N CYS A 159 7.26 10.68 -9.30
CA CYS A 159 8.49 10.46 -8.54
C CYS A 159 8.50 11.31 -7.26
N ALA A 160 8.16 12.59 -7.36
CA ALA A 160 8.05 13.49 -6.23
C ALA A 160 7.05 12.98 -5.20
N SER A 161 5.86 12.52 -5.63
CA SER A 161 4.84 11.97 -4.73
C SER A 161 5.34 10.72 -4.01
N LYS A 162 6.04 9.80 -4.70
CA LYS A 162 6.54 8.55 -4.12
C LYS A 162 7.78 8.75 -3.24
N ALA A 163 8.64 9.71 -3.56
CA ALA A 163 9.72 10.16 -2.66
C ALA A 163 9.13 10.80 -1.40
N GLY A 164 8.05 11.59 -1.53
CA GLY A 164 7.29 12.12 -0.41
C GLY A 164 6.74 11.03 0.51
N VAL A 165 6.20 9.94 -0.04
CA VAL A 165 5.73 8.78 0.75
C VAL A 165 6.88 8.12 1.52
N ILE A 166 8.07 8.00 0.92
CA ILE A 166 9.26 7.45 1.59
C ILE A 166 9.64 8.30 2.80
N MET A 167 9.73 9.63 2.63
CA MET A 167 10.05 10.52 3.74
C MET A 167 8.93 10.58 4.77
N LEU A 168 7.66 10.60 4.33
CA LEU A 168 6.50 10.54 5.22
C LEU A 168 6.51 9.27 6.09
N THR A 169 6.88 8.12 5.51
CA THR A 169 7.04 6.85 6.25
C THR A 169 8.00 7.00 7.40
N ARG A 170 9.18 7.60 7.18
CA ARG A 170 10.20 7.82 8.22
C ARG A 170 9.74 8.81 9.29
N ALA A 171 9.11 9.92 8.87
CA ALA A 171 8.60 10.92 9.80
C ALA A 171 7.50 10.35 10.72
N LEU A 172 6.55 9.59 10.14
CA LEU A 172 5.46 8.98 10.90
C LEU A 172 5.95 7.80 11.75
N ALA A 173 6.99 7.07 11.34
CA ALA A 173 7.63 6.05 12.17
C ALA A 173 8.14 6.64 13.47
N ASN A 174 8.80 7.80 13.42
CA ASN A 174 9.24 8.52 14.62
C ASN A 174 8.08 9.06 15.47
N ALA A 175 7.05 9.62 14.82
CA ALA A 175 5.94 10.26 15.49
C ALA A 175 4.96 9.29 16.17
N PHE A 176 4.87 8.06 15.68
CA PHE A 176 3.90 7.07 16.14
C PHE A 176 4.51 5.96 17.00
N ALA A 177 5.85 5.93 17.12
CA ALA A 177 6.52 5.01 18.04
C ALA A 177 6.19 5.35 19.50
N PRO A 178 6.22 4.35 20.41
CA PRO A 178 6.53 2.93 20.16
C PRO A 178 5.31 2.09 19.75
N GLU A 179 4.08 2.62 19.80
CA GLU A 179 2.84 1.84 19.68
C GLU A 179 2.58 1.37 18.23
N ILE A 180 3.00 2.19 17.24
CA ILE A 180 2.69 1.93 15.84
C ILE A 180 3.98 1.95 15.02
N THR A 181 4.23 0.89 14.25
CA THR A 181 5.31 0.89 13.26
C THR A 181 4.80 1.38 11.90
N VAL A 182 5.65 2.13 11.20
CA VAL A 182 5.36 2.61 9.85
C VAL A 182 6.53 2.26 8.94
N ASN A 183 6.28 1.41 7.93
CA ASN A 183 7.28 0.97 6.98
C ASN A 183 6.79 1.14 5.54
N SER A 184 7.66 0.96 4.56
CA SER A 184 7.29 1.07 3.14
C SER A 184 7.85 -0.08 2.32
N VAL A 185 7.04 -0.56 1.37
CA VAL A 185 7.49 -1.41 0.27
C VAL A 185 7.59 -0.54 -0.98
N ALA A 186 8.70 -0.65 -1.71
CA ALA A 186 8.95 0.06 -2.97
C ALA A 186 8.99 -0.96 -4.12
N PRO A 187 7.87 -1.19 -4.83
CA PRO A 187 7.84 -2.10 -5.96
C PRO A 187 8.68 -1.62 -7.14
N GLY A 188 9.32 -2.56 -7.84
CA GLY A 188 9.85 -2.38 -9.17
C GLY A 188 8.75 -2.50 -10.24
N VAL A 189 9.09 -3.09 -11.40
CA VAL A 189 8.14 -3.30 -12.49
C VAL A 189 7.33 -4.56 -12.22
N ILE A 190 6.03 -4.37 -11.99
CA ILE A 190 5.05 -5.45 -11.88
C ILE A 190 4.20 -5.44 -13.16
N PRO A 191 4.40 -6.39 -14.09
CA PRO A 191 3.67 -6.39 -15.37
C PRO A 191 2.20 -6.74 -15.17
N PHE A 192 1.34 -5.99 -15.85
CA PHE A 192 -0.08 -6.26 -16.02
C PHE A 192 -0.39 -6.26 -17.52
N GLU A 193 -1.62 -6.60 -17.90
CA GLU A 193 -2.06 -6.71 -19.29
C GLU A 193 -1.82 -5.44 -20.13
N ASP A 194 -1.77 -4.27 -19.49
CA ASP A 194 -1.57 -2.96 -20.10
C ASP A 194 -0.11 -2.45 -20.02
N ILE A 195 0.87 -3.33 -19.78
CA ILE A 195 2.28 -2.93 -19.78
C ILE A 195 2.72 -2.46 -21.16
N ASP A 196 3.35 -1.29 -21.23
CA ASP A 196 3.88 -0.73 -22.46
C ASP A 196 5.30 -1.27 -22.77
N GLU A 197 5.80 -0.98 -23.98
CA GLU A 197 7.14 -1.39 -24.42
C GLU A 197 8.27 -0.87 -23.50
N ARG A 198 8.07 0.25 -22.80
CA ARG A 198 9.07 0.78 -21.89
C ARG A 198 9.12 -0.02 -20.61
N GLY A 199 7.95 -0.42 -20.10
CA GLY A 199 7.86 -1.34 -18.99
C GLY A 199 8.56 -2.67 -19.32
N LEU A 200 8.36 -3.20 -20.53
CA LEU A 200 9.06 -4.40 -21.01
C LEU A 200 10.59 -4.17 -21.05
N ARG A 201 11.06 -3.03 -21.61
CA ARG A 201 12.50 -2.70 -21.61
C ARG A 201 13.09 -2.55 -20.20
N LEU A 202 12.29 -2.08 -19.23
CA LEU A 202 12.76 -2.03 -17.84
C LEU A 202 12.88 -3.41 -17.22
N ILE A 203 11.97 -4.33 -17.58
CA ILE A 203 12.07 -5.75 -17.17
C ILE A 203 13.36 -6.37 -17.70
N ASP A 204 13.70 -6.17 -18.96
CA ASP A 204 14.95 -6.68 -19.57
C ASP A 204 16.22 -6.15 -18.87
N ARG A 205 16.13 -4.92 -18.36
CA ARG A 205 17.22 -4.26 -17.62
C ARG A 205 17.29 -4.67 -16.15
N THR A 206 16.24 -5.30 -15.62
CA THR A 206 16.21 -5.77 -14.23
C THR A 206 17.27 -6.86 -14.03
N PRO A 207 18.11 -6.81 -12.99
CA PRO A 207 19.07 -7.88 -12.71
C PRO A 207 18.46 -9.27 -12.62
N ALA A 208 17.26 -9.38 -12.04
CA ALA A 208 16.49 -10.62 -11.96
C ALA A 208 15.96 -11.12 -13.32
N ARG A 209 16.09 -10.34 -14.41
CA ARG A 209 15.66 -10.68 -15.78
C ARG A 209 14.18 -11.04 -15.92
N ARG A 210 13.35 -10.52 -15.05
CA ARG A 210 11.89 -10.69 -15.08
C ARG A 210 11.20 -9.52 -14.36
N GLY A 211 9.93 -9.36 -14.63
CA GLY A 211 9.04 -8.54 -13.78
C GLY A 211 8.77 -9.23 -12.46
N GLY A 212 8.37 -8.44 -11.46
CA GLY A 212 7.86 -8.96 -10.20
C GLY A 212 6.40 -9.37 -10.29
N THR A 213 5.89 -9.96 -9.23
CA THR A 213 4.50 -10.38 -9.10
C THR A 213 3.81 -9.64 -7.95
N PRO A 214 2.46 -9.53 -7.99
CA PRO A 214 1.71 -8.99 -6.85
C PRO A 214 1.96 -9.76 -5.54
N ASP A 215 2.19 -11.07 -5.60
CA ASP A 215 2.45 -11.91 -4.42
C ASP A 215 3.82 -11.62 -3.80
N GLU A 216 4.86 -11.31 -4.58
CA GLU A 216 6.16 -10.89 -4.05
C GLU A 216 6.05 -9.57 -3.26
N ILE A 217 5.23 -8.63 -3.74
CA ILE A 217 4.94 -7.39 -3.02
C ILE A 217 4.13 -7.69 -1.74
N ALA A 218 3.13 -8.56 -1.84
CA ALA A 218 2.33 -8.98 -0.70
C ALA A 218 3.17 -9.69 0.37
N GLY A 219 4.14 -10.52 -0.02
CA GLY A 219 5.10 -11.15 0.89
C GLY A 219 5.89 -10.13 1.70
N ALA A 220 6.36 -9.05 1.06
CA ALA A 220 7.06 -7.95 1.76
C ALA A 220 6.14 -7.18 2.71
N VAL A 221 4.86 -6.99 2.34
CA VAL A 221 3.85 -6.40 3.22
C VAL A 221 3.64 -7.28 4.45
N VAL A 222 3.41 -8.59 4.26
CA VAL A 222 3.24 -9.56 5.36
C VAL A 222 4.45 -9.57 6.28
N TYR A 223 5.66 -9.50 5.73
CA TYR A 223 6.88 -9.38 6.54
C TYR A 223 6.79 -8.19 7.51
N PHE A 224 6.49 -6.98 7.03
CA PHE A 224 6.38 -5.81 7.90
C PHE A 224 5.22 -5.90 8.91
N LEU A 225 4.11 -6.53 8.53
CA LEU A 225 2.98 -6.72 9.44
C LEU A 225 3.27 -7.72 10.57
N LYS A 226 4.17 -8.68 10.34
CA LYS A 226 4.60 -9.69 11.33
C LYS A 226 5.89 -9.30 12.07
N ALA A 227 6.66 -8.35 11.57
CA ALA A 227 7.92 -7.93 12.15
C ALA A 227 7.76 -7.38 13.58
N SER A 228 8.83 -7.46 14.36
CA SER A 228 8.85 -6.84 15.69
C SER A 228 8.71 -5.32 15.60
N ASN A 229 8.31 -4.68 16.71
CA ASN A 229 8.20 -3.20 16.80
C ASN A 229 9.54 -2.48 16.60
N PHE A 230 10.65 -3.22 16.64
CA PHE A 230 11.98 -2.67 16.37
C PHE A 230 12.23 -2.40 14.87
N VAL A 231 11.36 -2.93 13.99
CA VAL A 231 11.40 -2.70 12.54
C VAL A 231 10.40 -1.59 12.20
N THR A 232 10.87 -0.34 12.19
CA THR A 232 10.08 0.83 11.81
C THR A 232 10.90 1.83 11.00
N GLY A 233 10.28 2.65 10.17
CA GLY A 233 10.92 3.63 9.28
C GLY A 233 11.67 3.02 8.09
N GLN A 234 11.53 1.73 7.82
CA GLN A 234 12.27 1.00 6.80
C GLN A 234 11.59 1.10 5.43
N ILE A 235 12.42 1.10 4.40
CA ILE A 235 12.00 1.06 3.00
C ILE A 235 12.59 -0.19 2.36
N LEU A 236 11.74 -1.13 1.99
CA LEU A 236 12.15 -2.37 1.32
C LEU A 236 11.86 -2.27 -0.18
N ALA A 237 12.90 -2.20 -0.99
CA ALA A 237 12.76 -2.33 -2.44
C ALA A 237 12.51 -3.80 -2.82
N VAL A 238 11.43 -4.04 -3.57
CA VAL A 238 11.11 -5.35 -4.16
C VAL A 238 11.04 -5.15 -5.67
N ASP A 239 12.20 -5.09 -6.28
CA ASP A 239 12.40 -4.57 -7.63
C ASP A 239 13.36 -5.40 -8.50
N GLY A 240 13.70 -6.60 -8.06
CA GLY A 240 14.63 -7.47 -8.76
C GLY A 240 16.05 -6.89 -8.92
N GLY A 241 16.44 -5.95 -8.04
CA GLY A 241 17.76 -5.29 -8.04
C GLY A 241 17.83 -4.07 -8.98
N LEU A 242 16.72 -3.62 -9.57
CA LEU A 242 16.74 -2.51 -10.52
C LEU A 242 17.16 -1.17 -9.89
N SER A 243 16.90 -0.95 -8.59
CA SER A 243 17.34 0.25 -7.86
C SER A 243 18.85 0.33 -7.65
N GLN A 244 19.59 -0.77 -7.77
CA GLN A 244 21.03 -0.85 -7.53
C GLN A 244 21.88 -0.57 -8.77
N LYS A 245 21.29 -0.28 -9.93
CA LYS A 245 21.97 0.01 -11.20
C LYS A 245 22.04 1.48 -11.52
#